data_c23c09dd4814bf2cdd654b2b4ec25fc2
#
_entry.id   c23c09dd4814bf2cdd654b2b4ec25fc2
#
_cell.length_a   1.000
_cell.length_b   1.000
_cell.length_c   1.000
_cell.angle_alpha   90.00
_cell.angle_beta   90.00
_cell.angle_gamma   90.00
#
_symmetry.space_group_name_H-M   'P 1'
#
loop_
_entity.id
_entity.type
_entity.pdbx_description
1 polymer ?
#
loop_
_entity_poly.entity_id
_entity_poly.type
_entity_poly.pdbx_seq_one_letter_code
_entity_poly.pdbx_strand_id
1 'polypeptide(L)'
;THQTLVLNHLRDRIVVETDGQLKTGKDVAIAALLGAEEFGFATTALVAMGCIMMRVCHLDTCPVGVATQNPELRKKFMGGPEHVVNFLLFIAEDLRQIMAQLGFRTIDEMVGRADRLRQRETDHWKAKGVDLSKLLHMPEVEGEVGRYCTIGQDHGLKDSLDVQKLLPMCAPAIERGEQVRGELPIVNTNRVVGTITGSEITKRYGPDGLPENTVRVKFHGSAGQSFGAFVPPGMTLELAGDANDY
;
A
#
# COMPACT_ATOMS: atom_id res chain seq x y z
N THR A 1 -10.92 6.06 -13.59
CA THR A 1 -9.69 6.70 -13.10
C THR A 1 -8.69 6.89 -14.24
N HIS A 2 -8.15 5.82 -14.85
CA HIS A 2 -7.13 5.89 -15.90
C HIS A 2 -7.48 6.89 -17.03
N GLN A 3 -8.64 6.73 -17.67
CA GLN A 3 -9.08 7.61 -18.77
C GLN A 3 -9.15 9.09 -18.34
N THR A 4 -9.67 9.37 -17.15
CA THR A 4 -9.77 10.74 -16.60
C THR A 4 -8.38 11.35 -16.38
N LEU A 5 -7.44 10.57 -15.84
CA LEU A 5 -6.06 11.02 -15.64
C LEU A 5 -5.36 11.30 -16.96
N VAL A 6 -5.58 10.48 -18.00
CA VAL A 6 -5.05 10.70 -19.35
C VAL A 6 -5.61 12.00 -19.93
N LEU A 7 -6.93 12.20 -19.88
CA LEU A 7 -7.58 13.42 -20.38
C LEU A 7 -7.10 14.71 -19.72
N ASN A 8 -6.59 14.63 -18.48
CA ASN A 8 -6.10 15.79 -17.74
C ASN A 8 -4.56 15.88 -17.70
N HIS A 9 -3.83 15.07 -18.44
CA HIS A 9 -2.36 15.00 -18.44
C HIS A 9 -1.76 14.76 -17.04
N LEU A 10 -2.40 13.89 -16.25
CA LEU A 10 -2.03 13.57 -14.87
C LEU A 10 -1.64 12.10 -14.68
N ARG A 11 -1.79 11.28 -15.73
CA ARG A 11 -1.67 9.82 -15.59
C ARG A 11 -0.26 9.36 -15.21
N ASP A 12 0.74 10.07 -15.64
CA ASP A 12 2.15 9.77 -15.39
C ASP A 12 2.65 10.17 -13.99
N ARG A 13 1.80 10.84 -13.19
CA ARG A 13 2.16 11.35 -11.86
C ARG A 13 1.85 10.38 -10.73
N ILE A 14 0.97 9.41 -10.95
CA ILE A 14 0.53 8.47 -9.92
C ILE A 14 0.51 7.05 -10.44
N VAL A 15 0.78 6.11 -9.55
CA VAL A 15 0.51 4.69 -9.77
C VAL A 15 -0.98 4.42 -9.59
N VAL A 16 -1.58 3.66 -10.48
CA VAL A 16 -2.98 3.22 -10.36
C VAL A 16 -3.00 1.79 -9.89
N GLU A 17 -3.44 1.59 -8.66
CA GLU A 17 -3.69 0.27 -8.09
C GLU A 17 -5.17 -0.12 -8.30
N THR A 18 -5.41 -1.41 -8.51
CA THR A 18 -6.74 -2.00 -8.50
C THR A 18 -6.77 -3.25 -7.65
N ASP A 19 -7.88 -3.44 -6.94
CA ASP A 19 -8.19 -4.65 -6.22
C ASP A 19 -9.63 -5.12 -6.53
N GLY A 20 -10.03 -6.22 -5.91
CA GLY A 20 -11.38 -6.75 -6.03
C GLY A 20 -11.48 -7.94 -6.96
N GLN A 21 -11.46 -9.14 -6.38
CA GLN A 21 -11.70 -10.42 -7.06
C GLN A 21 -10.65 -10.81 -8.13
N LEU A 22 -9.45 -10.27 -8.09
CA LEU A 22 -8.35 -10.71 -8.94
C LEU A 22 -7.90 -12.11 -8.47
N LYS A 23 -7.90 -13.10 -9.40
CA LYS A 23 -7.61 -14.51 -9.08
C LYS A 23 -6.71 -15.20 -10.08
N THR A 24 -6.62 -14.70 -11.30
CA THR A 24 -5.88 -15.31 -12.42
C THR A 24 -5.01 -14.28 -13.11
N GLY A 25 -4.02 -14.73 -13.87
CA GLY A 25 -3.23 -13.86 -14.74
C GLY A 25 -4.09 -13.12 -15.77
N LYS A 26 -5.20 -13.73 -16.20
CA LYS A 26 -6.18 -13.07 -17.10
C LYS A 26 -6.85 -11.88 -16.43
N ASP A 27 -7.23 -11.98 -15.14
CA ASP A 27 -7.83 -10.87 -14.42
C ASP A 27 -6.85 -9.70 -14.33
N VAL A 28 -5.58 -10.01 -14.02
CA VAL A 28 -4.48 -9.04 -13.98
C VAL A 28 -4.25 -8.40 -15.35
N ALA A 29 -4.21 -9.20 -16.42
CA ALA A 29 -4.03 -8.71 -17.78
C ALA A 29 -5.15 -7.74 -18.18
N ILE A 30 -6.40 -8.06 -17.90
CA ILE A 30 -7.53 -7.18 -18.17
C ILE A 30 -7.42 -5.88 -17.37
N ALA A 31 -7.08 -5.97 -16.09
CA ALA A 31 -6.90 -4.81 -15.23
C ALA A 31 -5.77 -3.89 -15.74
N ALA A 32 -4.63 -4.45 -16.15
CA ALA A 32 -3.54 -3.69 -16.74
C ALA A 32 -3.93 -3.03 -18.07
N LEU A 33 -4.59 -3.76 -18.97
CA LEU A 33 -5.10 -3.21 -20.23
C LEU A 33 -6.11 -2.07 -20.01
N LEU A 34 -6.82 -2.07 -18.88
CA LEU A 34 -7.71 -0.98 -18.47
C LEU A 34 -6.99 0.15 -17.70
N GLY A 35 -5.70 0.01 -17.42
CA GLY A 35 -4.86 1.08 -16.91
C GLY A 35 -4.34 0.90 -15.49
N ALA A 36 -4.43 -0.28 -14.88
CA ALA A 36 -3.81 -0.55 -13.59
C ALA A 36 -2.33 -0.92 -13.75
N GLU A 37 -1.52 -0.52 -12.76
CA GLU A 37 -0.09 -0.84 -12.64
C GLU A 37 0.19 -1.75 -11.45
N GLU A 38 -0.61 -1.63 -10.39
CA GLU A 38 -0.52 -2.45 -9.19
C GLU A 38 -1.83 -3.21 -8.95
N PHE A 39 -1.72 -4.37 -8.32
CA PHE A 39 -2.82 -5.33 -8.23
C PHE A 39 -2.94 -5.89 -6.82
N GLY A 40 -4.06 -5.60 -6.15
CA GLY A 40 -4.35 -6.07 -4.80
C GLY A 40 -5.03 -7.46 -4.80
N PHE A 41 -4.51 -8.36 -3.97
CA PHE A 41 -5.05 -9.70 -3.79
C PHE A 41 -5.43 -9.94 -2.32
N ALA A 42 -6.70 -10.12 -2.03
CA ALA A 42 -7.17 -10.45 -0.68
C ALA A 42 -7.76 -11.86 -0.63
N THR A 43 -8.93 -12.05 -1.21
CA THR A 43 -9.66 -13.33 -1.17
C THR A 43 -8.84 -14.49 -1.71
N THR A 44 -8.09 -14.27 -2.76
CA THR A 44 -7.23 -15.28 -3.41
C THR A 44 -6.16 -15.80 -2.46
N ALA A 45 -5.46 -14.91 -1.75
CA ALA A 45 -4.47 -15.29 -0.74
C ALA A 45 -5.11 -16.07 0.42
N LEU A 46 -6.28 -15.64 0.89
CA LEU A 46 -7.03 -16.36 1.93
C LEU A 46 -7.42 -17.77 1.48
N VAL A 47 -7.91 -17.92 0.25
CA VAL A 47 -8.30 -19.24 -0.30
C VAL A 47 -7.08 -20.14 -0.46
N ALA A 48 -5.95 -19.61 -0.91
CA ALA A 48 -4.69 -20.36 -0.99
C ALA A 48 -4.23 -20.88 0.38
N MET A 49 -4.55 -20.17 1.46
CA MET A 49 -4.28 -20.60 2.84
C MET A 49 -5.36 -21.52 3.44
N GLY A 50 -6.37 -21.90 2.68
CA GLY A 50 -7.42 -22.82 3.15
C GLY A 50 -8.73 -22.17 3.59
N CYS A 51 -8.98 -20.90 3.26
CA CYS A 51 -10.26 -20.26 3.51
C CYS A 51 -11.36 -20.90 2.65
N ILE A 52 -12.45 -21.31 3.30
CA ILE A 52 -13.62 -21.94 2.64
C ILE A 52 -14.76 -20.95 2.36
N MET A 53 -14.50 -19.66 2.48
CA MET A 53 -15.45 -18.60 2.12
C MET A 53 -16.77 -18.59 2.91
N MET A 54 -16.77 -19.06 4.16
CA MET A 54 -17.94 -19.09 5.05
C MET A 54 -18.48 -17.69 5.42
N ARG A 55 -17.67 -16.64 5.23
CA ARG A 55 -18.06 -15.25 5.51
C ARG A 55 -18.45 -14.94 6.97
N VAL A 56 -17.94 -15.71 7.92
CA VAL A 56 -18.17 -15.53 9.38
C VAL A 56 -16.97 -14.94 10.11
N CYS A 57 -16.03 -14.35 9.39
CA CYS A 57 -14.79 -13.79 9.95
C CYS A 57 -15.05 -12.71 11.01
N HIS A 58 -16.10 -11.89 10.79
CA HIS A 58 -16.50 -10.82 11.70
C HIS A 58 -17.09 -11.32 13.03
N LEU A 59 -17.40 -12.62 13.15
CA LEU A 59 -17.93 -13.24 14.36
C LEU A 59 -16.85 -13.96 15.18
N ASP A 60 -15.58 -13.92 14.77
CA ASP A 60 -14.49 -14.68 15.38
C ASP A 60 -14.72 -16.22 15.43
N THR A 61 -15.55 -16.74 14.50
CA THR A 61 -15.98 -18.14 14.45
C THR A 61 -15.47 -18.88 13.20
N CYS A 62 -14.34 -18.46 12.65
CA CYS A 62 -13.80 -19.07 11.43
C CYS A 62 -13.53 -20.57 11.63
N PRO A 63 -14.26 -21.48 10.96
CA PRO A 63 -14.17 -22.92 11.24
C PRO A 63 -12.86 -23.57 10.81
N VAL A 64 -12.10 -22.90 9.93
CA VAL A 64 -10.78 -23.36 9.42
C VAL A 64 -9.60 -22.60 10.03
N GLY A 65 -9.85 -21.69 10.97
CA GLY A 65 -8.80 -21.03 11.73
C GLY A 65 -8.03 -19.92 11.02
N VAL A 66 -8.39 -19.56 9.77
CA VAL A 66 -7.66 -18.54 8.99
C VAL A 66 -7.83 -17.13 9.56
N ALA A 67 -9.05 -16.80 10.01
CA ALA A 67 -9.41 -15.45 10.45
C ALA A 67 -10.18 -15.53 11.78
N THR A 68 -9.47 -15.86 12.85
CA THR A 68 -10.02 -15.94 14.22
C THR A 68 -8.93 -15.75 15.26
N GLN A 69 -9.28 -15.17 16.40
CA GLN A 69 -8.43 -15.10 17.58
C GLN A 69 -8.71 -16.24 18.59
N ASN A 70 -9.78 -17.02 18.37
CA ASN A 70 -10.12 -18.16 19.23
C ASN A 70 -9.02 -19.23 19.18
N PRO A 71 -8.36 -19.57 20.32
CA PRO A 71 -7.22 -20.50 20.35
C PRO A 71 -7.55 -21.90 19.80
N GLU A 72 -8.77 -22.40 20.04
CA GLU A 72 -9.17 -23.75 19.58
C GLU A 72 -9.44 -23.77 18.07
N LEU A 73 -9.99 -22.69 17.52
CA LEU A 73 -10.19 -22.60 16.09
C LEU A 73 -8.87 -22.35 15.34
N ARG A 74 -7.94 -21.58 15.91
CA ARG A 74 -6.60 -21.34 15.33
C ARG A 74 -5.81 -22.64 15.15
N LYS A 75 -5.98 -23.63 16.03
CA LYS A 75 -5.35 -24.97 15.89
C LYS A 75 -5.73 -25.69 14.60
N LYS A 76 -6.84 -25.32 13.98
CA LYS A 76 -7.32 -25.90 12.71
C LYS A 76 -6.69 -25.28 11.47
N PHE A 77 -5.92 -24.21 11.63
CA PHE A 77 -5.26 -23.54 10.51
C PHE A 77 -4.15 -24.43 9.94
N MET A 78 -4.30 -24.80 8.67
CA MET A 78 -3.38 -25.69 7.94
C MET A 78 -2.60 -24.95 6.84
N GLY A 79 -2.78 -23.64 6.72
CA GLY A 79 -2.09 -22.84 5.70
C GLY A 79 -0.63 -22.56 6.06
N GLY A 80 0.19 -22.33 5.02
CA GLY A 80 1.56 -21.89 5.15
C GLY A 80 1.87 -20.77 4.18
N PRO A 81 2.91 -19.96 4.43
CA PRO A 81 3.28 -18.86 3.54
C PRO A 81 3.64 -19.34 2.13
N GLU A 82 4.19 -20.55 2.00
CA GLU A 82 4.53 -21.17 0.73
C GLU A 82 3.33 -21.37 -0.20
N HIS A 83 2.14 -21.60 0.35
CA HIS A 83 0.92 -21.72 -0.45
C HIS A 83 0.60 -20.39 -1.17
N VAL A 84 0.74 -19.26 -0.48
CA VAL A 84 0.51 -17.92 -1.06
C VAL A 84 1.61 -17.59 -2.05
N VAL A 85 2.88 -17.83 -1.71
CA VAL A 85 4.02 -17.59 -2.59
C VAL A 85 3.88 -18.36 -3.91
N ASN A 86 3.63 -19.66 -3.84
CA ASN A 86 3.46 -20.48 -5.03
C ASN A 86 2.27 -20.05 -5.87
N PHE A 87 1.15 -19.71 -5.23
CA PHE A 87 -0.04 -19.28 -5.94
C PHE A 87 0.18 -17.95 -6.69
N LEU A 88 0.86 -16.98 -6.07
CA LEU A 88 1.20 -15.72 -6.74
C LEU A 88 2.21 -15.91 -7.87
N LEU A 89 3.17 -16.84 -7.73
CA LEU A 89 4.07 -17.22 -8.82
C LEU A 89 3.30 -17.84 -10.00
N PHE A 90 2.27 -18.66 -9.74
CA PHE A 90 1.43 -19.20 -10.81
C PHE A 90 0.60 -18.12 -11.51
N ILE A 91 0.08 -17.13 -10.77
CA ILE A 91 -0.60 -15.96 -11.37
C ILE A 91 0.37 -15.19 -12.26
N ALA A 92 1.60 -14.95 -11.79
CA ALA A 92 2.62 -14.25 -12.56
C ALA A 92 2.99 -14.99 -13.84
N GLU A 93 3.13 -16.32 -13.78
CA GLU A 93 3.42 -17.15 -14.97
C GLU A 93 2.24 -17.17 -15.94
N ASP A 94 1.00 -17.31 -15.48
CA ASP A 94 -0.20 -17.21 -16.32
C ASP A 94 -0.26 -15.83 -17.01
N LEU A 95 -0.02 -14.75 -16.27
CA LEU A 95 0.08 -13.41 -16.85
C LEU A 95 1.19 -13.31 -17.90
N ARG A 96 2.39 -13.83 -17.62
CA ARG A 96 3.51 -13.82 -18.55
C ARG A 96 3.16 -14.51 -19.88
N GLN A 97 2.46 -15.64 -19.83
CA GLN A 97 2.01 -16.36 -21.02
C GLN A 97 0.99 -15.53 -21.83
N ILE A 98 0.04 -14.88 -21.15
CA ILE A 98 -0.93 -14.00 -21.80
C ILE A 98 -0.24 -12.80 -22.46
N MET A 99 0.70 -12.17 -21.75
CA MET A 99 1.51 -11.06 -22.29
C MET A 99 2.27 -11.47 -23.56
N ALA A 100 2.88 -12.64 -23.54
CA ALA A 100 3.60 -13.18 -24.71
C ALA A 100 2.66 -13.38 -25.91
N GLN A 101 1.45 -13.90 -25.69
CA GLN A 101 0.43 -14.07 -26.74
C GLN A 101 -0.03 -12.73 -27.31
N LEU A 102 -0.12 -11.69 -26.48
CA LEU A 102 -0.49 -10.33 -26.88
C LEU A 102 0.66 -9.52 -27.48
N GLY A 103 1.90 -10.02 -27.39
CA GLY A 103 3.11 -9.37 -27.91
C GLY A 103 3.71 -8.30 -26.99
N PHE A 104 3.38 -8.30 -25.69
CA PHE A 104 3.95 -7.40 -24.69
C PHE A 104 5.14 -8.02 -23.98
N ARG A 105 6.19 -7.22 -23.75
CA ARG A 105 7.41 -7.64 -23.01
C ARG A 105 7.38 -7.22 -21.55
N THR A 106 6.75 -6.08 -21.26
CA THR A 106 6.62 -5.53 -19.92
C THR A 106 5.16 -5.19 -19.62
N ILE A 107 4.83 -5.09 -18.33
CA ILE A 107 3.49 -4.64 -17.90
C ILE A 107 3.25 -3.20 -18.36
N ASP A 108 4.27 -2.33 -18.28
CA ASP A 108 4.17 -0.93 -18.70
C ASP A 108 3.74 -0.77 -20.16
N GLU A 109 4.24 -1.65 -21.06
CA GLU A 109 3.79 -1.68 -22.46
C GLU A 109 2.30 -2.01 -22.58
N MET A 110 1.75 -2.77 -21.65
CA MET A 110 0.36 -3.25 -21.66
C MET A 110 -0.60 -2.26 -20.99
N VAL A 111 -0.13 -1.43 -20.05
CA VAL A 111 -0.97 -0.51 -19.28
C VAL A 111 -1.76 0.42 -20.19
N GLY A 112 -3.09 0.44 -20.00
CA GLY A 112 -3.99 1.31 -20.74
C GLY A 112 -4.22 0.94 -22.21
N ARG A 113 -3.79 -0.23 -22.66
CA ARG A 113 -3.98 -0.73 -24.02
C ARG A 113 -5.35 -1.40 -24.20
N ALA A 114 -6.42 -0.65 -23.88
CA ALA A 114 -7.81 -1.12 -24.03
C ALA A 114 -8.16 -1.52 -25.47
N ASP A 115 -7.39 -1.06 -26.49
CA ASP A 115 -7.49 -1.52 -27.89
C ASP A 115 -7.25 -3.03 -28.07
N ARG A 116 -6.64 -3.69 -27.08
CA ARG A 116 -6.43 -5.16 -27.08
C ARG A 116 -7.60 -5.93 -26.48
N LEU A 117 -8.61 -5.23 -25.99
CA LEU A 117 -9.82 -5.81 -25.44
C LEU A 117 -11.00 -5.63 -26.41
N ARG A 118 -11.85 -6.63 -26.46
CA ARG A 118 -13.15 -6.50 -27.12
C ARG A 118 -14.22 -7.19 -26.30
N GLN A 119 -15.42 -6.65 -26.36
CA GLN A 119 -16.59 -7.28 -25.77
C GLN A 119 -16.91 -8.57 -26.53
N ARG A 120 -17.05 -9.68 -25.80
CA ARG A 120 -17.48 -10.95 -26.39
C ARG A 120 -18.97 -10.92 -26.64
N GLU A 121 -19.39 -11.34 -27.80
CA GLU A 121 -20.80 -11.61 -28.08
C GLU A 121 -21.31 -12.76 -27.19
N THR A 122 -22.53 -12.63 -26.71
CA THR A 122 -23.15 -13.60 -25.83
C THR A 122 -24.67 -13.55 -25.93
N ASP A 123 -25.29 -14.72 -25.88
CA ASP A 123 -26.75 -14.86 -25.82
C ASP A 123 -27.28 -14.89 -24.39
N HIS A 124 -26.41 -14.84 -23.40
CA HIS A 124 -26.81 -14.85 -22.01
C HIS A 124 -27.64 -13.60 -21.67
N TRP A 125 -28.87 -13.80 -21.22
CA TRP A 125 -29.89 -12.76 -21.06
C TRP A 125 -29.44 -11.54 -20.20
N LYS A 126 -28.63 -11.76 -19.19
CA LYS A 126 -28.07 -10.66 -18.36
C LYS A 126 -26.90 -9.93 -19.03
N ALA A 127 -26.09 -10.61 -19.82
CA ALA A 127 -24.89 -10.06 -20.40
C ALA A 127 -25.11 -9.42 -21.76
N LYS A 128 -26.14 -9.86 -22.51
CA LYS A 128 -26.47 -9.37 -23.87
C LYS A 128 -26.72 -7.86 -23.92
N GLY A 129 -27.25 -7.27 -22.84
CA GLY A 129 -27.57 -5.84 -22.77
C GLY A 129 -26.46 -4.99 -22.16
N VAL A 130 -25.29 -5.57 -21.80
CA VAL A 130 -24.18 -4.80 -21.22
C VAL A 130 -23.40 -4.13 -22.35
N ASP A 131 -23.25 -2.81 -22.26
CA ASP A 131 -22.41 -2.02 -23.15
C ASP A 131 -21.09 -1.67 -22.43
N LEU A 132 -19.97 -2.18 -22.95
CA LEU A 132 -18.61 -1.91 -22.44
C LEU A 132 -17.88 -0.83 -23.24
N SER A 133 -18.51 -0.18 -24.21
CA SER A 133 -17.86 0.79 -25.09
C SER A 133 -17.15 1.92 -24.33
N LYS A 134 -17.79 2.45 -23.26
CA LYS A 134 -17.21 3.49 -22.41
C LYS A 134 -16.00 3.00 -21.60
N LEU A 135 -16.01 1.74 -21.20
CA LEU A 135 -14.90 1.13 -20.44
C LEU A 135 -13.70 0.87 -21.36
N LEU A 136 -13.96 0.46 -22.59
CA LEU A 136 -12.93 0.14 -23.59
C LEU A 136 -12.48 1.34 -24.41
N HIS A 137 -13.08 2.52 -24.18
CA HIS A 137 -12.71 3.76 -24.85
C HIS A 137 -11.29 4.17 -24.50
N MET A 138 -10.49 4.50 -25.52
CA MET A 138 -9.18 5.11 -25.36
C MET A 138 -9.29 6.61 -25.62
N PRO A 139 -9.01 7.47 -24.63
CA PRO A 139 -9.07 8.92 -24.85
C PRO A 139 -8.06 9.37 -25.88
N GLU A 140 -8.51 10.19 -26.84
CA GLU A 140 -7.65 10.92 -27.74
C GLU A 140 -7.27 12.24 -27.06
N VAL A 141 -5.97 12.51 -26.96
CA VAL A 141 -5.42 13.71 -26.33
C VAL A 141 -4.32 14.29 -27.21
N GLU A 142 -4.18 15.60 -27.20
CA GLU A 142 -3.08 16.28 -27.91
C GLU A 142 -1.76 16.10 -27.14
N GLY A 143 -0.67 15.88 -27.88
CA GLY A 143 0.66 15.71 -27.31
C GLY A 143 0.96 14.31 -26.77
N GLU A 144 2.15 14.16 -26.20
CA GLU A 144 2.55 12.91 -25.55
C GLU A 144 2.01 12.87 -24.12
N VAL A 145 1.21 11.87 -23.83
CA VAL A 145 0.67 11.61 -22.48
C VAL A 145 1.11 10.23 -22.02
N GLY A 146 1.74 10.18 -20.84
CA GLY A 146 2.10 8.92 -20.21
C GLY A 146 0.88 8.05 -19.91
N ARG A 147 1.01 6.74 -20.07
CA ARG A 147 -0.06 5.77 -19.75
C ARG A 147 0.15 5.08 -18.41
N TYR A 148 1.30 5.24 -17.79
CA TYR A 148 1.70 4.71 -16.49
C TYR A 148 2.55 5.75 -15.74
N CYS A 149 2.85 5.52 -14.48
CA CYS A 149 3.60 6.45 -13.65
C CYS A 149 5.08 6.51 -14.07
N THR A 150 5.52 7.69 -14.49
CA THR A 150 6.92 7.95 -14.89
C THR A 150 7.54 9.10 -14.11
N ILE A 151 6.74 9.89 -13.41
CA ILE A 151 7.17 11.07 -12.67
C ILE A 151 7.19 10.73 -11.17
N GLY A 152 8.39 10.77 -10.57
CA GLY A 152 8.54 10.64 -9.13
C GLY A 152 7.93 11.82 -8.38
N GLN A 153 7.34 11.56 -7.22
CA GLN A 153 6.79 12.60 -6.35
C GLN A 153 7.83 13.00 -5.30
N ASP A 154 8.02 14.31 -5.09
CA ASP A 154 8.68 14.83 -3.91
C ASP A 154 7.63 15.01 -2.81
N HIS A 155 7.71 14.18 -1.78
CA HIS A 155 6.81 14.23 -0.64
C HIS A 155 7.18 15.32 0.38
N GLY A 156 8.23 16.11 0.13
CA GLY A 156 8.67 17.19 1.00
C GLY A 156 9.17 16.73 2.37
N LEU A 157 9.54 15.46 2.52
CA LEU A 157 9.97 14.89 3.82
C LEU A 157 11.18 15.61 4.40
N LYS A 158 12.05 16.16 3.55
CA LYS A 158 13.22 16.95 3.98
C LYS A 158 12.84 18.18 4.80
N ASP A 159 11.62 18.72 4.61
CA ASP A 159 11.11 19.91 5.30
C ASP A 159 10.30 19.56 6.55
N SER A 160 10.17 18.28 6.88
CA SER A 160 9.47 17.81 8.07
C SER A 160 10.19 18.21 9.36
N LEU A 161 9.43 18.37 10.45
CA LEU A 161 9.99 18.69 11.77
C LEU A 161 10.99 17.61 12.24
N ASP A 162 10.72 16.36 11.92
CA ASP A 162 11.65 15.26 12.19
C ASP A 162 13.01 15.50 11.55
N VAL A 163 13.04 15.69 10.23
CA VAL A 163 14.29 15.82 9.48
C VAL A 163 15.03 17.12 9.83
N GLN A 164 14.29 18.21 10.01
CA GLN A 164 14.89 19.53 10.26
C GLN A 164 15.36 19.74 11.70
N LYS A 165 14.71 19.10 12.69
CA LYS A 165 14.95 19.40 14.10
C LYS A 165 15.14 18.14 14.96
N LEU A 166 14.17 17.22 14.93
CA LEU A 166 14.12 16.11 15.88
C LEU A 166 15.25 15.11 15.62
N LEU A 167 15.46 14.70 14.38
CA LEU A 167 16.51 13.75 14.00
C LEU A 167 17.92 14.28 14.30
N PRO A 168 18.30 15.51 13.95
CA PRO A 168 19.56 16.10 14.36
C PRO A 168 19.75 16.19 15.88
N MET A 169 18.68 16.56 16.61
CA MET A 169 18.70 16.60 18.08
C MET A 169 18.95 15.21 18.67
N CYS A 170 18.36 14.17 18.08
CA CYS A 170 18.47 12.79 18.55
C CYS A 170 19.73 12.05 18.03
N ALA A 171 20.54 12.66 17.18
CA ALA A 171 21.73 12.03 16.62
C ALA A 171 22.68 11.44 17.70
N PRO A 172 22.95 12.09 18.84
CA PRO A 172 23.79 11.49 19.89
C PRO A 172 23.20 10.19 20.47
N ALA A 173 21.87 10.14 20.62
CA ALA A 173 21.18 8.92 21.08
C ALA A 173 21.26 7.81 20.04
N ILE A 174 21.02 8.15 18.78
CA ILE A 174 21.01 7.19 17.66
C ILE A 174 22.43 6.64 17.42
N GLU A 175 23.43 7.51 17.42
CA GLU A 175 24.80 7.13 17.08
C GLU A 175 25.55 6.45 18.22
N ARG A 176 25.36 6.92 19.46
CA ARG A 176 26.18 6.54 20.63
C ARG A 176 25.38 6.07 21.84
N GLY A 177 24.03 6.03 21.77
CA GLY A 177 23.19 5.67 22.90
C GLY A 177 23.18 6.73 24.04
N GLU A 178 23.60 7.95 23.76
CA GLU A 178 23.64 9.02 24.76
C GLU A 178 22.25 9.54 25.09
N GLN A 179 22.03 9.98 26.32
CA GLN A 179 20.79 10.59 26.72
C GLN A 179 20.54 11.93 26.05
N VAL A 180 19.38 12.09 25.43
CA VAL A 180 18.96 13.35 24.80
C VAL A 180 17.69 13.88 25.49
N ARG A 181 17.71 15.16 25.81
CA ARG A 181 16.58 15.93 26.34
C ARG A 181 16.43 17.19 25.53
N GLY A 182 15.19 17.58 25.21
CA GLY A 182 14.95 18.81 24.47
C GLY A 182 13.51 19.25 24.47
N GLU A 183 13.29 20.45 23.96
CA GLU A 183 11.98 21.03 23.77
C GLU A 183 11.89 21.63 22.36
N LEU A 184 10.75 21.45 21.71
CA LEU A 184 10.50 21.96 20.36
C LEU A 184 9.07 22.54 20.26
N PRO A 185 8.89 23.61 19.51
CA PRO A 185 7.56 24.05 19.13
C PRO A 185 6.99 23.07 18.09
N ILE A 186 5.64 22.92 18.11
CA ILE A 186 4.93 22.12 17.13
C ILE A 186 3.66 22.83 16.66
N VAL A 187 3.33 22.67 15.39
CA VAL A 187 2.11 23.21 14.79
C VAL A 187 1.35 22.10 14.05
N ASN A 188 0.07 22.31 13.78
CA ASN A 188 -0.81 21.30 13.21
C ASN A 188 -0.44 20.84 11.78
N THR A 189 0.43 21.54 11.10
CA THR A 189 1.00 21.11 9.83
C THR A 189 2.15 20.12 10.00
N ASN A 190 2.73 19.99 11.22
CA ASN A 190 3.73 18.99 11.54
C ASN A 190 3.03 17.66 11.84
N ARG A 191 2.96 16.82 10.82
CA ARG A 191 2.32 15.49 10.87
C ARG A 191 3.34 14.40 11.12
N VAL A 192 2.90 13.30 11.71
CA VAL A 192 3.67 12.05 11.88
C VAL A 192 5.01 12.28 12.59
N VAL A 193 5.06 13.27 13.49
CA VAL A 193 6.28 13.63 14.22
C VAL A 193 6.73 12.49 15.12
N GLY A 194 8.02 12.15 15.04
CA GLY A 194 8.64 11.04 15.75
C GLY A 194 8.84 9.79 14.90
N THR A 195 8.10 9.61 13.82
CA THR A 195 8.15 8.38 13.01
C THR A 195 9.47 8.23 12.26
N ILE A 196 9.97 9.29 11.61
CA ILE A 196 11.24 9.22 10.86
C ILE A 196 12.40 8.98 11.86
N THR A 197 12.43 9.72 12.95
CA THR A 197 13.43 9.57 14.00
C THR A 197 13.35 8.18 14.64
N GLY A 198 12.15 7.69 14.92
CA GLY A 198 11.91 6.33 15.42
C GLY A 198 12.39 5.25 14.45
N SER A 199 12.18 5.46 13.16
CA SER A 199 12.67 4.54 12.10
C SER A 199 14.19 4.43 12.12
N GLU A 200 14.93 5.53 12.28
CA GLU A 200 16.39 5.49 12.36
C GLU A 200 16.88 4.77 13.63
N ILE A 201 16.18 4.94 14.76
CA ILE A 201 16.46 4.15 15.98
C ILE A 201 16.24 2.66 15.70
N THR A 202 15.10 2.30 15.14
CA THR A 202 14.75 0.90 14.87
C THR A 202 15.69 0.24 13.86
N LYS A 203 16.12 0.94 12.82
CA LYS A 203 17.12 0.45 11.85
C LYS A 203 18.43 0.07 12.52
N ARG A 204 18.83 0.81 13.56
CA ARG A 204 20.11 0.61 14.23
C ARG A 204 20.05 -0.37 15.40
N TYR A 205 18.99 -0.33 16.18
CA TYR A 205 18.86 -1.08 17.44
C TYR A 205 17.83 -2.22 17.36
N GLY A 206 17.14 -2.38 16.22
CA GLY A 206 16.13 -3.41 16.04
C GLY A 206 14.86 -3.17 16.87
N PRO A 207 14.09 -4.23 17.12
CA PRO A 207 12.82 -4.12 17.85
C PRO A 207 12.96 -3.75 19.32
N ASP A 208 14.12 -3.98 19.93
CA ASP A 208 14.40 -3.67 21.33
C ASP A 208 14.60 -2.17 21.56
N GLY A 209 14.93 -1.41 20.52
CA GLY A 209 15.11 0.03 20.56
C GLY A 209 16.27 0.47 21.44
N LEU A 210 16.12 1.62 22.08
CA LEU A 210 17.10 2.20 23.02
C LEU A 210 16.70 1.88 24.48
N PRO A 211 17.64 1.97 25.44
CA PRO A 211 17.32 1.91 26.86
C PRO A 211 16.25 2.94 27.24
N GLU A 212 15.44 2.61 28.22
CA GLU A 212 14.36 3.48 28.69
C GLU A 212 14.86 4.90 29.02
N ASN A 213 14.07 5.91 28.64
CA ASN A 213 14.41 7.31 28.84
C ASN A 213 15.71 7.80 28.15
N THR A 214 16.19 7.15 27.12
CA THR A 214 17.34 7.63 26.34
C THR A 214 17.01 8.91 25.59
N VAL A 215 15.86 8.96 24.92
CA VAL A 215 15.35 10.17 24.24
C VAL A 215 14.09 10.66 24.94
N ARG A 216 14.07 11.93 25.33
CA ARG A 216 12.86 12.57 25.86
C ARG A 216 12.75 13.99 25.33
N VAL A 217 11.74 14.21 24.48
CA VAL A 217 11.50 15.50 23.84
C VAL A 217 10.09 15.99 24.15
N LYS A 218 10.00 17.22 24.62
CA LYS A 218 8.73 17.90 24.89
C LYS A 218 8.37 18.85 23.76
N PHE A 219 7.15 18.77 23.32
CA PHE A 219 6.61 19.63 22.28
C PHE A 219 5.58 20.59 22.88
N HIS A 220 5.58 21.83 22.40
CA HIS A 220 4.67 22.89 22.82
C HIS A 220 3.84 23.38 21.63
N GLY A 221 2.53 23.23 21.70
CA GLY A 221 1.60 23.66 20.65
C GLY A 221 0.62 22.60 20.23
N SER A 222 0.06 22.73 19.05
CA SER A 222 -0.91 21.78 18.51
C SER A 222 -0.25 20.87 17.49
N ALA A 223 -0.14 19.58 17.79
CA ALA A 223 0.43 18.62 16.87
C ALA A 223 -0.55 18.29 15.72
N GLY A 224 0.00 18.02 14.55
CA GLY A 224 -0.73 17.45 13.43
C GLY A 224 -1.05 15.95 13.64
N GLN A 225 -1.65 15.36 12.64
CA GLN A 225 -2.10 13.97 12.64
C GLN A 225 -0.95 12.98 12.96
N SER A 226 -1.29 11.93 13.71
CA SER A 226 -0.40 10.80 14.00
C SER A 226 0.90 11.19 14.75
N PHE A 227 0.79 12.12 15.73
CA PHE A 227 1.91 12.47 16.61
C PHE A 227 2.37 11.23 17.40
N GLY A 228 3.67 10.93 17.35
CA GLY A 228 4.25 9.80 18.06
C GLY A 228 3.91 8.42 17.47
N ALA A 229 3.39 8.36 16.25
CA ALA A 229 3.11 7.07 15.60
C ALA A 229 4.42 6.26 15.41
N PHE A 230 4.37 4.97 15.76
CA PHE A 230 5.51 4.03 15.63
C PHE A 230 6.78 4.43 16.40
N VAL A 231 6.63 5.13 17.52
CA VAL A 231 7.76 5.46 18.39
C VAL A 231 8.33 4.19 19.03
N PRO A 232 9.63 3.90 18.89
CA PRO A 232 10.26 2.70 19.44
C PRO A 232 10.54 2.82 20.94
N PRO A 233 10.87 1.71 21.64
CA PRO A 233 11.33 1.74 23.00
C PRO A 233 12.52 2.71 23.20
N GLY A 234 12.57 3.35 24.38
CA GLY A 234 13.61 4.30 24.75
C GLY A 234 13.40 5.73 24.25
N MET A 235 12.37 5.96 23.42
CA MET A 235 11.98 7.28 22.95
C MET A 235 10.65 7.72 23.58
N THR A 236 10.64 8.85 24.25
CA THR A 236 9.47 9.48 24.86
C THR A 236 9.23 10.85 24.25
N LEU A 237 8.04 11.05 23.69
CA LEU A 237 7.55 12.34 23.20
C LEU A 237 6.43 12.83 24.10
N GLU A 238 6.58 14.02 24.66
CA GLU A 238 5.57 14.69 25.48
C GLU A 238 4.95 15.83 24.69
N LEU A 239 3.65 15.98 24.74
CA LEU A 239 2.95 17.09 24.12
C LEU A 239 2.29 17.96 25.18
N ALA A 240 2.71 19.23 25.26
CA ALA A 240 2.03 20.26 26.03
C ALA A 240 1.17 21.10 25.08
N GLY A 241 -0.07 20.64 24.88
CA GLY A 241 -1.03 21.21 23.93
C GLY A 241 -2.00 20.15 23.39
N ASP A 242 -2.49 20.36 22.18
CA ASP A 242 -3.48 19.49 21.56
C ASP A 242 -2.84 18.59 20.48
N ALA A 243 -3.38 17.40 20.30
CA ALA A 243 -3.08 16.53 19.18
C ALA A 243 -4.30 16.40 18.26
N ASN A 244 -4.06 16.45 16.97
CA ASN A 244 -5.08 16.24 15.96
C ASN A 244 -4.98 14.78 15.47
N ASP A 245 -5.81 13.95 16.05
CA ASP A 245 -5.79 12.52 15.81
C ASP A 245 -4.53 11.81 16.38
N TYR A 246 -4.59 10.51 16.56
CA TYR A 246 -3.47 9.68 17.07
C TYR A 246 -2.77 8.92 15.95
#